data_1f281b466f6c95c5c9e1f1645a5dfcbf
#
_entry.id   1f281b466f6c95c5c9e1f1645a5dfcbf
#
_cell.length_a   1.000
_cell.length_b   1.000
_cell.length_c   1.000
_cell.angle_alpha   90.00
_cell.angle_beta   90.00
_cell.angle_gamma   90.00
#
_symmetry.space_group_name_H-M   'P 1'
#
loop_
_entity.id
_entity.type
_entity.pdbx_description
1 polymer ?
#
loop_
_entity_poly.entity_id
_entity_poly.type
_entity_poly.pdbx_seq_one_letter_code
_entity_poly.pdbx_strand_id
1 'polypeptide(L)'
;MALTENLFIYKDTLVLCKILLKYSKTVSKIVRYSTYNEAVNKACTALDMIRRINESWTEREERIHEYILLMSEVNSRINLLTDAEFLDKKQATNLNHLADEVLREAYGWQKAEQKRKGESREAVCNTRVPSL
;
A
#
# COMPACT_ATOMS: atom_id res chain seq x y z
N MET A 1 -5.31 -19.95 -2.31
CA MET A 1 -5.13 -18.50 -2.42
C MET A 1 -6.39 -17.77 -1.96
N ALA A 2 -6.26 -16.80 -1.09
CA ALA A 2 -7.40 -16.00 -0.64
C ALA A 2 -7.91 -15.12 -1.79
N LEU A 3 -9.21 -14.84 -1.78
CA LEU A 3 -9.77 -13.86 -2.70
C LEU A 3 -9.25 -12.47 -2.33
N THR A 4 -8.89 -11.69 -3.34
CA THR A 4 -8.34 -10.34 -3.13
C THR A 4 -9.25 -9.49 -2.24
N GLU A 5 -10.55 -9.54 -2.49
CA GLU A 5 -11.56 -8.77 -1.75
C GLU A 5 -11.60 -9.10 -0.25
N ASN A 6 -11.08 -10.26 0.15
CA ASN A 6 -11.07 -10.71 1.54
C ASN A 6 -9.78 -10.35 2.28
N LEU A 7 -8.76 -9.86 1.61
CA LEU A 7 -7.52 -9.45 2.25
C LEU A 7 -7.71 -8.16 3.03
N PHE A 8 -7.19 -8.11 4.26
CA PHE A 8 -7.26 -6.90 5.07
C PHE A 8 -6.61 -5.71 4.39
N ILE A 9 -5.44 -5.91 3.75
CA ILE A 9 -4.75 -4.84 3.05
C ILE A 9 -5.60 -4.27 1.90
N TYR A 10 -6.34 -5.11 1.19
CA TYR A 10 -7.25 -4.65 0.15
C TYR A 10 -8.39 -3.81 0.73
N LYS A 11 -9.04 -4.33 1.77
CA LYS A 11 -10.16 -3.64 2.43
C LYS A 11 -9.74 -2.28 2.98
N ASP A 12 -8.60 -2.23 3.63
CA ASP A 12 -8.10 -1.00 4.25
C ASP A 12 -7.62 0.01 3.22
N THR A 13 -6.97 -0.45 2.15
CA THR A 13 -6.57 0.42 1.03
C THR A 13 -7.81 0.99 0.33
N LEU A 14 -8.84 0.16 0.16
CA LEU A 14 -10.12 0.62 -0.41
C LEU A 14 -10.76 1.71 0.45
N VAL A 15 -10.75 1.54 1.78
CA VAL A 15 -11.28 2.56 2.70
C VAL A 15 -10.48 3.86 2.55
N LEU A 16 -9.16 3.78 2.50
CA LEU A 16 -8.30 4.96 2.29
C LEU A 16 -8.67 5.69 0.99
N CYS A 17 -8.83 4.96 -0.11
CA CYS A 17 -9.24 5.53 -1.40
C CYS A 17 -10.60 6.22 -1.30
N LYS A 18 -11.57 5.58 -0.65
CA LYS A 18 -12.91 6.16 -0.47
C LYS A 18 -12.87 7.45 0.33
N ILE A 19 -12.09 7.48 1.40
CA ILE A 19 -11.97 8.67 2.25
C ILE A 19 -11.26 9.80 1.51
N LEU A 20 -10.20 9.49 0.76
CA LEU A 20 -9.53 10.47 -0.08
C LEU A 20 -10.52 11.11 -1.07
N LEU A 21 -11.31 10.29 -1.75
CA LEU A 21 -12.32 10.79 -2.69
C LEU A 21 -13.39 11.62 -1.99
N LYS A 22 -13.82 11.20 -0.81
CA LYS A 22 -14.80 11.95 -0.02
C LYS A 22 -14.29 13.33 0.33
N TYR A 23 -13.05 13.41 0.82
CA TYR A 23 -12.46 14.69 1.22
C TYR A 23 -12.13 15.59 0.04
N SER A 24 -11.98 15.05 -1.18
CA SER A 24 -11.70 15.87 -2.35
C SER A 24 -12.80 16.90 -2.61
N LYS A 25 -14.02 16.64 -2.15
CA LYS A 25 -15.15 17.56 -2.30
C LYS A 25 -14.96 18.87 -1.53
N THR A 26 -14.21 18.82 -0.43
CA THR A 26 -14.02 19.97 0.46
C THR A 26 -12.63 20.57 0.37
N VAL A 27 -11.68 19.91 -0.26
CA VAL A 27 -10.32 20.41 -0.43
C VAL A 27 -10.34 21.59 -1.41
N SER A 28 -9.52 22.63 -1.13
CA SER A 28 -9.40 23.79 -1.99
C SER A 28 -9.09 23.42 -3.44
N LYS A 29 -9.73 24.13 -4.36
CA LYS A 29 -9.51 23.93 -5.81
C LYS A 29 -8.06 24.12 -6.22
N ILE A 30 -7.31 24.93 -5.48
CA ILE A 30 -5.88 25.21 -5.75
C ILE A 30 -5.09 23.90 -5.82
N VAL A 31 -5.36 22.95 -4.92
CA VAL A 31 -4.62 21.68 -4.84
C VAL A 31 -5.45 20.46 -5.24
N ARG A 32 -6.77 20.62 -5.39
CA ARG A 32 -7.69 19.51 -5.67
C ARG A 32 -7.30 18.73 -6.93
N TYR A 33 -6.96 19.42 -7.98
CA TYR A 33 -6.63 18.83 -9.28
C TYR A 33 -5.13 18.66 -9.52
N SER A 34 -4.32 18.93 -8.53
CA SER A 34 -2.87 18.78 -8.59
C SER A 34 -2.39 17.85 -7.48
N THR A 35 -1.81 18.39 -6.42
CA THR A 35 -1.19 17.60 -5.33
C THR A 35 -2.16 16.61 -4.67
N TYR A 36 -3.40 17.04 -4.43
CA TYR A 36 -4.40 16.15 -3.83
C TYR A 36 -4.77 15.02 -4.80
N ASN A 37 -4.99 15.35 -6.06
CA ASN A 37 -5.31 14.36 -7.08
C ASN A 37 -4.18 13.35 -7.29
N GLU A 38 -2.93 13.78 -7.15
CA GLU A 38 -1.78 12.86 -7.19
C GLU A 38 -1.88 11.80 -6.08
N ALA A 39 -2.23 12.21 -4.87
CA ALA A 39 -2.43 11.28 -3.76
C ALA A 39 -3.55 10.28 -4.05
N VAL A 40 -4.67 10.76 -4.59
CA VAL A 40 -5.82 9.91 -4.97
C VAL A 40 -5.39 8.89 -6.03
N ASN A 41 -4.72 9.33 -7.09
CA ASN A 41 -4.30 8.46 -8.17
C ASN A 41 -3.30 7.40 -7.73
N LYS A 42 -2.34 7.78 -6.88
CA LYS A 42 -1.36 6.84 -6.34
C LYS A 42 -2.02 5.80 -5.44
N ALA A 43 -2.98 6.21 -4.61
CA ALA A 43 -3.73 5.29 -3.76
C ALA A 43 -4.56 4.31 -4.58
N CYS A 44 -5.20 4.78 -5.65
CA CYS A 44 -5.98 3.91 -6.54
C CYS A 44 -5.08 2.93 -7.30
N THR A 45 -3.91 3.38 -7.75
CA THR A 45 -2.91 2.51 -8.37
C THR A 45 -2.44 1.44 -7.39
N ALA A 46 -2.19 1.81 -6.15
CA ALA A 46 -1.79 0.86 -5.10
C ALA A 46 -2.89 -0.17 -4.84
N LEU A 47 -4.15 0.25 -4.85
CA LEU A 47 -5.29 -0.66 -4.69
C LEU A 47 -5.31 -1.71 -5.79
N ASP A 48 -5.13 -1.30 -7.04
CA ASP A 48 -5.09 -2.20 -8.18
C ASP A 48 -3.90 -3.16 -8.11
N MET A 49 -2.77 -2.71 -7.59
CA MET A 49 -1.58 -3.53 -7.43
C MET A 49 -1.80 -4.71 -6.47
N ILE A 50 -2.63 -4.55 -5.45
CA ILE A 50 -2.89 -5.64 -4.49
C ILE A 50 -3.44 -6.86 -5.20
N ARG A 51 -4.35 -6.67 -6.15
CA ARG A 51 -4.91 -7.77 -6.94
C ARG A 51 -3.83 -8.49 -7.72
N ARG A 52 -2.96 -7.76 -8.40
CA ARG A 52 -1.85 -8.34 -9.16
C ARG A 52 -0.88 -9.10 -8.28
N ILE A 53 -0.57 -8.57 -7.10
CA ILE A 53 0.32 -9.22 -6.15
C ILE A 53 -0.31 -10.52 -5.64
N ASN A 54 -1.58 -10.47 -5.26
CA ASN A 54 -2.28 -11.62 -4.70
C ASN A 54 -2.48 -12.73 -5.72
N GLU A 55 -2.75 -12.39 -6.97
CA GLU A 55 -3.08 -13.36 -8.03
C GLU A 55 -1.86 -13.90 -8.78
N SER A 56 -0.66 -13.39 -8.50
CA SER A 56 0.57 -13.83 -9.15
C SER A 56 1.67 -14.08 -8.13
N TRP A 57 2.37 -15.21 -8.28
CA TRP A 57 3.52 -15.53 -7.43
C TRP A 57 4.83 -14.96 -8.01
N THR A 58 4.80 -14.56 -9.29
CA THR A 58 5.98 -14.04 -9.98
C THR A 58 6.27 -12.61 -9.54
N GLU A 59 7.51 -12.33 -9.17
CA GLU A 59 7.96 -10.99 -8.78
C GLU A 59 7.15 -10.37 -7.64
N ARG A 60 6.59 -11.21 -6.77
CA ARG A 60 5.69 -10.76 -5.71
C ARG A 60 6.39 -9.81 -4.75
N GLU A 61 7.63 -10.12 -4.35
CA GLU A 61 8.38 -9.29 -3.41
C GLU A 61 8.63 -7.88 -3.97
N GLU A 62 9.05 -7.80 -5.24
CA GLU A 62 9.31 -6.54 -5.93
C GLU A 62 8.03 -5.71 -6.04
N ARG A 63 6.91 -6.35 -6.33
CA ARG A 63 5.61 -5.67 -6.45
C ARG A 63 5.09 -5.18 -5.10
N ILE A 64 5.32 -5.94 -4.04
CA ILE A 64 4.99 -5.49 -2.68
C ILE A 64 5.82 -4.25 -2.34
N HIS A 65 7.10 -4.24 -2.71
CA HIS A 65 7.97 -3.09 -2.52
C HIS A 65 7.46 -1.86 -3.27
N GLU A 66 7.03 -2.03 -4.51
CA GLU A 66 6.42 -0.96 -5.30
C GLU A 66 5.16 -0.40 -4.64
N TYR A 67 4.32 -1.27 -4.08
CA TYR A 67 3.14 -0.87 -3.32
C TYR A 67 3.54 0.01 -2.13
N ILE A 68 4.56 -0.42 -1.39
CA ILE A 68 5.07 0.34 -0.23
C ILE A 68 5.56 1.72 -0.65
N LEU A 69 6.30 1.81 -1.76
CA LEU A 69 6.77 3.09 -2.28
C LEU A 69 5.62 4.01 -2.67
N LEU A 70 4.62 3.50 -3.38
CA LEU A 70 3.43 4.28 -3.75
C LEU A 70 2.70 4.78 -2.52
N MET A 71 2.49 3.92 -1.55
CA MET A 71 1.76 4.30 -0.33
C MET A 71 2.56 5.30 0.50
N SER A 72 3.88 5.19 0.52
CA SER A 72 4.75 6.18 1.17
C SER A 72 4.63 7.55 0.49
N GLU A 73 4.51 7.58 -0.84
CA GLU A 73 4.28 8.81 -1.58
C GLU A 73 2.91 9.42 -1.29
N VAL A 74 1.88 8.58 -1.14
CA VAL A 74 0.54 9.04 -0.70
C VAL A 74 0.65 9.72 0.66
N ASN A 75 1.32 9.08 1.60
CA ASN A 75 1.51 9.62 2.95
C ASN A 75 2.29 10.94 2.91
N SER A 76 3.31 11.05 2.07
CA SER A 76 4.07 12.28 1.88
C SER A 76 3.20 13.43 1.35
N ARG A 77 2.29 13.14 0.42
CA ARG A 77 1.36 14.14 -0.12
C ARG A 77 0.36 14.60 0.95
N ILE A 78 -0.14 13.66 1.76
CA ILE A 78 -1.05 13.98 2.87
C ILE A 78 -0.33 14.92 3.85
N ASN A 79 0.91 14.62 4.21
CA ASN A 79 1.70 15.42 5.12
C ASN A 79 1.99 16.82 4.55
N LEU A 80 2.31 16.89 3.26
CA LEU A 80 2.54 18.16 2.58
C LEU A 80 1.28 19.03 2.59
N LEU A 81 0.13 18.45 2.28
CA LEU A 81 -1.14 19.16 2.27
C LEU A 81 -1.54 19.63 3.67
N THR A 82 -1.21 18.84 4.68
CA THR A 82 -1.46 19.19 6.08
C THR A 82 -0.59 20.37 6.51
N ASP A 83 0.71 20.29 6.21
CA ASP A 83 1.67 21.35 6.57
C ASP A 83 1.36 22.66 5.85
N ALA A 84 0.87 22.58 4.63
CA ALA A 84 0.44 23.73 3.84
C ALA A 84 -0.97 24.21 4.18
N GLU A 85 -1.62 23.58 5.16
CA GLU A 85 -2.94 23.96 5.68
C GLU A 85 -4.10 23.77 4.69
N PHE A 86 -3.97 22.84 3.74
CA PHE A 86 -5.06 22.46 2.82
C PHE A 86 -5.92 21.32 3.36
N LEU A 87 -5.44 20.60 4.37
CA LEU A 87 -6.21 19.60 5.11
C LEU A 87 -6.32 20.05 6.55
N ASP A 88 -7.50 19.96 7.15
CA ASP A 88 -7.66 20.24 8.55
C ASP A 88 -7.09 19.09 9.40
N LYS A 89 -6.93 19.35 10.70
CA LYS A 89 -6.32 18.41 11.63
C LYS A 89 -7.08 17.09 11.70
N LYS A 90 -8.40 17.12 11.67
CA LYS A 90 -9.24 15.92 11.74
C LYS A 90 -9.07 15.07 10.49
N GLN A 91 -9.12 15.69 9.31
CA GLN A 91 -8.92 15.00 8.04
C GLN A 91 -7.52 14.40 7.96
N ALA A 92 -6.49 15.17 8.32
CA ALA A 92 -5.11 14.73 8.33
C ALA A 92 -4.89 13.53 9.25
N THR A 93 -5.43 13.60 10.48
CA THR A 93 -5.30 12.52 11.45
C THR A 93 -5.94 11.23 10.93
N ASN A 94 -7.13 11.32 10.35
CA ASN A 94 -7.83 10.17 9.80
C ASN A 94 -7.06 9.54 8.63
N LEU A 95 -6.61 10.37 7.69
CA LEU A 95 -5.86 9.88 6.52
C LEU A 95 -4.51 9.28 6.92
N ASN A 96 -3.79 9.91 7.85
CA ASN A 96 -2.51 9.38 8.32
C ASN A 96 -2.69 8.04 9.04
N HIS A 97 -3.74 7.89 9.85
CA HIS A 97 -4.04 6.64 10.52
C HIS A 97 -4.28 5.51 9.51
N LEU A 98 -5.08 5.78 8.49
CA LEU A 98 -5.37 4.79 7.44
C LEU A 98 -4.11 4.43 6.63
N ALA A 99 -3.31 5.43 6.28
CA ALA A 99 -2.06 5.21 5.54
C ALA A 99 -1.07 4.39 6.36
N ASP A 100 -0.94 4.68 7.65
CA ASP A 100 -0.06 3.92 8.56
C ASP A 100 -0.50 2.47 8.69
N GLU A 101 -1.79 2.21 8.77
CA GLU A 101 -2.31 0.85 8.84
C GLU A 101 -1.98 0.03 7.60
N VAL A 102 -2.23 0.58 6.41
CA VAL A 102 -1.94 -0.16 5.17
C VAL A 102 -0.45 -0.37 4.97
N LEU A 103 0.38 0.59 5.38
CA LEU A 103 1.84 0.42 5.35
C LEU A 103 2.30 -0.70 6.29
N ARG A 104 1.75 -0.76 7.49
CA ARG A 104 2.07 -1.83 8.45
C ARG A 104 1.72 -3.20 7.87
N GLU A 105 0.54 -3.31 7.28
CA GLU A 105 0.09 -4.55 6.63
C GLU A 105 0.98 -4.93 5.45
N ALA A 106 1.41 -3.95 4.67
CA ALA A 106 2.30 -4.17 3.53
C ALA A 106 3.67 -4.66 3.97
N TYR A 107 4.24 -4.08 5.03
CA TYR A 107 5.51 -4.54 5.59
C TYR A 107 5.38 -5.96 6.15
N GLY A 108 4.26 -6.28 6.78
CA GLY A 108 3.98 -7.65 7.23
C GLY A 108 3.93 -8.63 6.07
N TRP A 109 3.28 -8.24 4.98
CA TRP A 109 3.21 -9.05 3.77
C TRP A 109 4.59 -9.25 3.15
N GLN A 110 5.40 -8.19 3.11
CA GLN A 110 6.77 -8.26 2.60
C GLN A 110 7.62 -9.25 3.42
N LYS A 111 7.54 -9.18 4.75
CA LYS A 111 8.25 -10.12 5.63
C LYS A 111 7.81 -11.56 5.39
N ALA A 112 6.51 -11.78 5.26
CA ALA A 112 5.97 -13.11 5.02
C ALA A 112 6.47 -13.67 3.68
N GLU A 113 6.54 -12.83 2.65
CA GLU A 113 7.04 -13.24 1.33
C GLU A 113 8.54 -13.54 1.37
N GLN A 114 9.32 -12.73 2.07
CA GLN A 114 10.75 -12.96 2.25
C GLN A 114 11.00 -14.27 3.00
N LYS A 115 10.21 -14.54 4.04
CA LYS A 115 10.29 -15.79 4.79
C LYS A 115 9.94 -16.98 3.92
N ARG A 116 8.87 -16.88 3.12
CA ARG A 116 8.46 -17.95 2.19
C ARG A 116 9.57 -18.27 1.19
N LYS A 117 10.22 -17.25 0.63
CA LYS A 117 11.33 -17.42 -0.30
C LYS A 117 12.54 -18.07 0.38
N GLY A 118 12.86 -17.63 1.60
CA GLY A 118 13.95 -18.20 2.40
C GLY A 118 13.73 -19.66 2.69
N GLU A 119 12.54 -20.04 3.15
CA GLU A 119 12.18 -21.44 3.40
C GLU A 119 12.25 -22.29 2.13
N SER A 120 11.78 -21.76 1.01
CA SER A 120 11.85 -22.44 -0.28
C SER A 120 13.30 -22.67 -0.71
N ARG A 121 14.17 -21.68 -0.53
CA ARG A 121 15.60 -21.80 -0.84
C ARG A 121 16.29 -22.82 0.05
N GLU A 122 16.00 -22.82 1.35
CA GLU A 122 16.53 -23.79 2.30
C GLU A 122 16.11 -25.21 1.94
N ALA A 123 14.84 -25.41 1.60
CA ALA A 123 14.33 -26.71 1.18
C ALA A 123 15.04 -27.21 -0.09
N VAL A 124 15.27 -26.34 -1.06
CA VAL A 124 16.00 -26.68 -2.28
C VAL A 124 17.46 -27.03 -1.96
N CYS A 125 18.11 -26.22 -1.10
CA CYS A 125 19.49 -26.51 -0.69
C CYS A 125 19.58 -27.86 0.02
N ASN A 126 18.66 -28.16 0.93
CA ASN A 126 18.66 -29.43 1.67
C ASN A 126 18.44 -30.64 0.75
N THR A 127 17.63 -30.49 -0.29
CA THR A 127 17.41 -31.57 -1.26
C THR A 127 18.56 -31.73 -2.23
N ARG A 128 19.36 -30.69 -2.45
CA ARG A 128 20.52 -30.70 -3.36
C ARG A 128 21.81 -31.16 -2.69
N VAL A 129 21.86 -31.19 -1.36
CA VAL A 129 23.07 -31.65 -0.69
C VAL A 129 23.22 -33.14 -0.94
N PRO A 130 24.15 -33.53 -1.77
CA PRO A 130 24.42 -34.96 -1.97
C PRO A 130 25.05 -35.47 -0.70
N SER A 131 24.60 -36.60 -0.27
CA SER A 131 25.32 -37.30 0.78
C SER A 131 26.62 -37.81 0.16
N LEU A 132 27.65 -37.15 0.48
CA LEU A 132 28.98 -37.54 0.07
C LEU A 132 29.52 -38.64 0.95
#